data_4eaa9fe3e16c2d12bdf100d69dbbcf5c
#
_entry.id   4eaa9fe3e16c2d12bdf100d69dbbcf5c
#
_cell.length_a   1.000
_cell.length_b   1.000
_cell.length_c   1.000
_cell.angle_alpha   90.00
_cell.angle_beta   90.00
_cell.angle_gamma   90.00
#
_symmetry.space_group_name_H-M   'P 1'
#
loop_
_entity.id
_entity.type
_entity.pdbx_description
1 polymer ?
#
loop_
_entity_poly.entity_id
_entity_poly.type
_entity_poly.pdbx_seq_one_letter_code
_entity_poly.pdbx_strand_id
1 'polypeptide(L)'
;MMKNLCAVSFLVASLYAGNVYAQPAAVKKIIEIGTTDNRVMHQLDVLTNRFGGRPIGSDAYDNAAEWMLREFRSWGIEAHLEEAGELPVGFNRGPWFGRLIGGDQPMNLHFVTPSYTSGTKGLQRGHVLI
;
A
#
# COMPACT_ATOMS: atom_id res chain seq x y z
N MET A 1 -4.81 18.31 -60.45
CA MET A 1 -3.85 17.88 -59.45
C MET A 1 -4.31 18.05 -58.00
N MET A 2 -5.17 19.02 -57.65
CA MET A 2 -5.70 19.24 -56.28
C MET A 2 -6.74 18.23 -55.82
N LYS A 3 -7.53 17.59 -56.67
CA LYS A 3 -8.59 16.62 -56.29
C LYS A 3 -8.01 15.33 -55.68
N ASN A 4 -6.81 14.90 -56.05
CA ASN A 4 -6.20 13.67 -55.52
C ASN A 4 -5.51 13.92 -54.17
N LEU A 5 -5.13 15.15 -53.84
CA LEU A 5 -4.51 15.49 -52.56
C LEU A 5 -5.50 15.43 -51.38
N CYS A 6 -6.74 15.87 -51.61
CA CYS A 6 -7.81 15.77 -50.60
C CYS A 6 -8.24 14.33 -50.30
N ALA A 7 -8.24 13.44 -51.31
CA ALA A 7 -8.60 12.03 -51.12
C ALA A 7 -7.54 11.30 -50.29
N VAL A 8 -6.27 11.56 -50.48
CA VAL A 8 -5.16 10.97 -49.71
C VAL A 8 -5.19 11.46 -48.26
N SER A 9 -5.46 12.73 -48.00
CA SER A 9 -5.56 13.30 -46.67
C SER A 9 -6.74 12.69 -45.86
N PHE A 10 -7.84 12.40 -46.52
CA PHE A 10 -9.00 11.74 -45.88
C PHE A 10 -8.72 10.28 -45.55
N LEU A 11 -7.97 9.58 -46.38
CA LEU A 11 -7.60 8.17 -46.16
C LEU A 11 -6.61 8.02 -44.98
N VAL A 12 -5.66 8.95 -44.82
CA VAL A 12 -4.69 8.94 -43.73
C VAL A 12 -5.38 9.29 -42.38
N ALA A 13 -6.32 10.24 -42.39
CA ALA A 13 -7.08 10.61 -41.18
C ALA A 13 -7.96 9.46 -40.68
N SER A 14 -8.52 8.62 -41.55
CA SER A 14 -9.33 7.46 -41.12
C SER A 14 -8.52 6.30 -40.52
N LEU A 15 -7.21 6.22 -40.81
CA LEU A 15 -6.31 5.21 -40.20
C LEU A 15 -5.93 5.53 -38.75
N TYR A 16 -6.02 6.80 -38.32
CA TYR A 16 -5.73 7.20 -36.94
C TYR A 16 -6.94 7.20 -36.02
N ALA A 17 -8.16 7.11 -36.52
CA ALA A 17 -9.40 7.13 -35.73
C ALA A 17 -9.75 5.77 -35.09
N GLY A 18 -8.98 4.70 -35.38
CA GLY A 18 -9.35 3.32 -35.03
C GLY A 18 -9.06 2.84 -33.61
N ASN A 19 -8.34 3.58 -32.76
CA ASN A 19 -7.74 3.00 -31.55
C ASN A 19 -8.10 3.66 -30.19
N VAL A 20 -9.16 4.44 -30.10
CA VAL A 20 -9.48 5.16 -28.86
C VAL A 20 -10.60 4.51 -28.02
N TYR A 21 -11.25 3.51 -28.53
CA TYR A 21 -12.29 2.80 -27.75
C TYR A 21 -11.69 1.57 -27.10
N ALA A 22 -11.58 1.58 -25.75
CA ALA A 22 -11.34 0.36 -24.98
C ALA A 22 -12.28 -0.72 -25.52
N GLN A 23 -11.71 -1.84 -25.98
CA GLN A 23 -12.51 -2.89 -26.63
C GLN A 23 -13.63 -3.32 -25.66
N PRO A 24 -14.90 -3.37 -26.10
CA PRO A 24 -16.03 -3.75 -25.23
C PRO A 24 -15.80 -5.08 -24.51
N ALA A 25 -15.05 -5.99 -25.10
CA ALA A 25 -14.65 -7.28 -24.52
C ALA A 25 -13.72 -7.11 -23.29
N ALA A 26 -12.74 -6.21 -23.33
CA ALA A 26 -11.83 -5.94 -22.21
C ALA A 26 -12.58 -5.33 -21.01
N VAL A 27 -13.45 -4.36 -21.27
CA VAL A 27 -14.29 -3.74 -20.22
C VAL A 27 -15.21 -4.79 -19.59
N LYS A 28 -15.86 -5.62 -20.38
CA LYS A 28 -16.71 -6.71 -19.87
C LYS A 28 -15.92 -7.66 -18.99
N LYS A 29 -14.70 -8.04 -19.40
CA LYS A 29 -13.83 -8.93 -18.64
C LYS A 29 -13.37 -8.30 -17.31
N ILE A 30 -13.06 -7.01 -17.29
CA ILE A 30 -12.72 -6.28 -16.05
C ILE A 30 -13.91 -6.31 -15.07
N ILE A 31 -15.11 -6.03 -15.54
CA ILE A 31 -16.31 -6.07 -14.72
C ILE A 31 -16.57 -7.49 -14.20
N GLU A 32 -16.45 -8.50 -15.03
CA GLU A 32 -16.60 -9.90 -14.65
C GLU A 32 -15.63 -10.28 -13.53
N ILE A 33 -14.33 -10.02 -13.69
CA ILE A 33 -13.32 -10.29 -12.67
C ILE A 33 -13.62 -9.51 -11.38
N GLY A 34 -13.96 -8.22 -11.49
CA GLY A 34 -14.28 -7.38 -10.34
C GLY A 34 -15.50 -7.86 -9.53
N THR A 35 -16.41 -8.60 -10.16
CA THR A 35 -17.62 -9.12 -9.49
C THR A 35 -17.51 -10.57 -9.05
N THR A 36 -16.70 -11.40 -9.73
CA THR A 36 -16.64 -12.84 -9.48
C THR A 36 -15.34 -13.32 -8.83
N ASP A 37 -14.21 -12.64 -9.07
CA ASP A 37 -12.89 -12.97 -8.49
C ASP A 37 -12.21 -11.72 -7.90
N ASN A 38 -12.97 -10.98 -7.12
CA ASN A 38 -12.47 -9.76 -6.47
C ASN A 38 -11.61 -10.13 -5.27
N ARG A 39 -10.30 -9.84 -5.34
CA ARG A 39 -9.31 -10.12 -4.29
C ARG A 39 -8.98 -8.90 -3.39
N VAL A 40 -9.70 -7.80 -3.54
CA VAL A 40 -9.40 -6.56 -2.79
C VAL A 40 -9.41 -6.79 -1.28
N MET A 41 -10.40 -7.53 -0.76
CA MET A 41 -10.47 -7.83 0.68
C MET A 41 -9.34 -8.75 1.14
N HIS A 42 -8.90 -9.69 0.32
CA HIS A 42 -7.72 -10.51 0.62
C HIS A 42 -6.44 -9.66 0.68
N GLN A 43 -6.25 -8.77 -0.30
CA GLN A 43 -5.11 -7.85 -0.32
C GLN A 43 -5.12 -6.94 0.91
N LEU A 44 -6.28 -6.41 1.27
CA LEU A 44 -6.46 -5.59 2.46
C LEU A 44 -6.12 -6.37 3.73
N ASP A 45 -6.59 -7.61 3.87
CA ASP A 45 -6.28 -8.48 5.02
C ASP A 45 -4.78 -8.70 5.17
N VAL A 46 -4.08 -9.02 4.09
CA VAL A 46 -2.62 -9.20 4.11
C VAL A 46 -1.93 -7.91 4.56
N LEU A 47 -2.30 -6.76 3.99
CA LEU A 47 -1.68 -5.48 4.32
C LEU A 47 -1.96 -5.03 5.76
N THR A 48 -3.18 -5.26 6.27
CA THR A 48 -3.57 -4.76 7.59
C THR A 48 -3.25 -5.73 8.72
N ASN A 49 -3.43 -7.03 8.51
CA ASN A 49 -3.32 -8.03 9.56
C ASN A 49 -1.97 -8.77 9.57
N ARG A 50 -1.32 -8.93 8.41
CA ARG A 50 0.00 -9.60 8.35
C ARG A 50 1.14 -8.62 8.48
N PHE A 51 1.12 -7.51 7.72
CA PHE A 51 2.16 -6.48 7.81
C PHE A 51 1.84 -5.44 8.89
N GLY A 52 0.56 -5.16 9.14
CA GLY A 52 0.13 -4.22 10.16
C GLY A 52 0.47 -2.77 9.82
N GLY A 53 0.76 -1.98 10.83
CA GLY A 53 1.19 -0.59 10.68
C GLY A 53 2.54 -0.51 9.96
N ARG A 54 2.60 0.33 8.93
CA ARG A 54 3.76 0.47 8.03
C ARG A 54 4.27 1.91 8.00
N PRO A 55 4.84 2.42 9.10
CA PRO A 55 5.53 3.71 9.08
C PRO A 55 6.66 3.67 8.03
N ILE A 56 6.88 4.77 7.33
CA ILE A 56 7.98 4.87 6.37
C ILE A 56 9.30 4.61 7.11
N GLY A 57 10.22 3.84 6.49
CA GLY A 57 11.48 3.44 7.12
C GLY A 57 11.33 2.38 8.21
N SER A 58 10.26 1.57 8.14
CA SER A 58 10.09 0.37 8.96
C SER A 58 10.23 -0.90 8.13
N ASP A 59 10.69 -1.97 8.76
CA ASP A 59 10.75 -3.30 8.12
C ASP A 59 9.37 -3.75 7.60
N ALA A 60 8.28 -3.36 8.28
CA ALA A 60 6.93 -3.66 7.84
C ALA A 60 6.57 -2.95 6.53
N TYR A 61 7.08 -1.73 6.32
CA TYR A 61 6.90 -0.99 5.07
C TYR A 61 7.64 -1.69 3.93
N ASP A 62 8.92 -2.00 4.13
CA ASP A 62 9.77 -2.62 3.11
C ASP A 62 9.26 -4.02 2.74
N ASN A 63 8.92 -4.84 3.72
CA ASN A 63 8.33 -6.17 3.50
C ASN A 63 7.00 -6.11 2.74
N ALA A 64 6.17 -5.10 3.02
CA ALA A 64 4.91 -4.91 2.28
C ALA A 64 5.15 -4.46 0.84
N ALA A 65 6.14 -3.58 0.60
CA ALA A 65 6.52 -3.15 -0.73
C ALA A 65 7.06 -4.32 -1.57
N GLU A 66 7.93 -5.14 -1.01
CA GLU A 66 8.42 -6.35 -1.66
C GLU A 66 7.31 -7.38 -1.93
N TRP A 67 6.37 -7.53 -1.00
CA TRP A 67 5.23 -8.41 -1.21
C TRP A 67 4.37 -7.91 -2.38
N MET A 68 4.07 -6.61 -2.44
CA MET A 68 3.30 -6.02 -3.53
C MET A 68 4.03 -6.17 -4.88
N LEU A 69 5.36 -6.02 -4.89
CA LEU A 69 6.18 -6.28 -6.07
C LEU A 69 6.01 -7.71 -6.61
N ARG A 70 6.03 -8.70 -5.70
CA ARG A 70 5.79 -10.11 -6.07
C ARG A 70 4.37 -10.33 -6.60
N GLU A 71 3.36 -9.69 -5.99
CA GLU A 71 1.96 -9.77 -6.46
C GLU A 71 1.82 -9.24 -7.88
N PHE A 72 2.33 -8.04 -8.18
CA PHE A 72 2.30 -7.49 -9.54
C PHE A 72 2.98 -8.40 -10.56
N ARG A 73 4.14 -8.92 -10.23
CA ARG A 73 4.86 -9.86 -11.11
C ARG A 73 4.08 -11.16 -11.31
N SER A 74 3.39 -11.65 -10.29
CA SER A 74 2.54 -12.84 -10.40
C SER A 74 1.36 -12.65 -11.36
N TRP A 75 0.93 -11.40 -11.54
CA TRP A 75 -0.12 -11.03 -12.51
C TRP A 75 0.44 -10.72 -13.91
N GLY A 76 1.73 -10.92 -14.12
CA GLY A 76 2.40 -10.65 -15.40
C GLY A 76 2.69 -9.17 -15.63
N ILE A 77 2.60 -8.33 -14.61
CA ILE A 77 2.92 -6.91 -14.68
C ILE A 77 4.42 -6.74 -14.42
N GLU A 78 5.12 -6.08 -15.33
CA GLU A 78 6.50 -5.67 -15.08
C GLU A 78 6.50 -4.58 -14.00
N ALA A 79 7.20 -4.84 -12.90
CA ALA A 79 7.26 -3.94 -11.76
C ALA A 79 8.64 -3.97 -11.11
N HIS A 80 9.03 -2.85 -10.53
CA HIS A 80 10.27 -2.67 -9.76
C HIS A 80 9.99 -1.73 -8.57
N LEU A 81 10.85 -1.80 -7.57
CA LEU A 81 10.88 -0.83 -6.49
C LEU A 81 11.78 0.32 -6.90
N GLU A 82 11.37 1.52 -6.57
CA GLU A 82 12.11 2.75 -6.79
C GLU A 82 12.35 3.43 -5.45
N GLU A 83 13.57 3.91 -5.24
CA GLU A 83 13.90 4.68 -4.05
C GLU A 83 13.23 6.04 -4.11
N ALA A 84 12.38 6.33 -3.11
CA ALA A 84 11.64 7.59 -3.04
C ALA A 84 12.35 8.66 -2.20
N GLY A 85 13.39 8.30 -1.46
CA GLY A 85 14.20 9.18 -0.63
C GLY A 85 14.64 8.52 0.68
N GLU A 86 15.43 9.25 1.46
CA GLU A 86 15.93 8.83 2.76
C GLU A 86 15.22 9.57 3.90
N LEU A 87 14.99 8.85 4.99
CA LEU A 87 14.60 9.45 6.27
C LEU A 87 15.79 9.39 7.24
N PRO A 88 15.99 10.42 8.08
CA PRO A 88 17.09 10.43 9.04
C PRO A 88 16.97 9.35 10.12
N VAL A 89 15.78 8.79 10.32
CA VAL A 89 15.50 7.71 11.26
C VAL A 89 14.45 6.75 10.70
N GLY A 90 14.67 5.47 10.88
CA GLY A 90 13.65 4.43 10.71
C GLY A 90 12.83 4.24 12.00
N PHE A 91 11.73 3.51 11.93
CA PHE A 91 10.91 3.22 13.09
C PHE A 91 10.31 1.81 13.03
N ASN A 92 10.83 0.93 13.87
CA ASN A 92 10.23 -0.37 14.15
C ASN A 92 9.62 -0.35 15.55
N ARG A 93 8.32 -0.65 15.63
CA ARG A 93 7.63 -0.69 16.92
C ARG A 93 7.99 -1.97 17.66
N GLY A 94 8.68 -1.83 18.80
CA GLY A 94 8.93 -2.92 19.72
C GLY A 94 7.73 -3.23 20.63
N PRO A 95 7.82 -4.25 21.49
CA PRO A 95 6.83 -4.52 22.50
C PRO A 95 6.80 -3.41 23.57
N TRP A 96 5.62 -3.08 24.07
CA TRP A 96 5.43 -2.13 25.15
C TRP A 96 4.40 -2.66 26.13
N PHE A 97 4.53 -2.28 27.38
CA PHE A 97 3.54 -2.57 28.41
C PHE A 97 3.52 -1.46 29.46
N GLY A 98 2.40 -1.34 30.15
CA GLY A 98 2.27 -0.46 31.31
C GLY A 98 1.35 -1.12 32.34
N ARG A 99 1.68 -0.91 33.62
CA ARG A 99 0.90 -1.44 34.73
C ARG A 99 0.79 -0.43 35.85
N LEU A 100 -0.40 -0.19 36.32
CA LEU A 100 -0.65 0.55 37.56
C LEU A 100 -0.54 -0.42 38.73
N ILE A 101 0.29 -0.07 39.72
CA ILE A 101 0.49 -0.83 40.97
C ILE A 101 0.25 0.12 42.16
N GLY A 102 -0.18 -0.40 43.29
CA GLY A 102 -0.44 0.39 44.50
C GLY A 102 -1.92 0.51 44.89
N GLY A 103 -2.83 -0.07 44.11
CA GLY A 103 -4.22 -0.30 44.53
C GLY A 103 -4.43 -1.71 45.00
N ASP A 104 -5.69 -2.08 45.27
CA ASP A 104 -6.10 -3.44 45.73
C ASP A 104 -5.69 -4.53 44.73
N GLN A 105 -5.73 -4.20 43.44
CA GLN A 105 -5.30 -5.10 42.34
C GLN A 105 -4.47 -4.34 41.34
N PRO A 106 -3.38 -4.95 40.83
CA PRO A 106 -2.62 -4.35 39.71
C PRO A 106 -3.46 -4.34 38.45
N MET A 107 -3.41 -3.22 37.71
CA MET A 107 -4.16 -3.02 36.48
C MET A 107 -3.18 -2.85 35.27
N ASN A 108 -3.36 -3.65 34.24
CA ASN A 108 -2.66 -3.46 32.99
C ASN A 108 -3.27 -2.26 32.23
N LEU A 109 -2.42 -1.39 31.73
CA LEU A 109 -2.84 -0.22 30.97
C LEU A 109 -2.89 -0.56 29.47
N HIS A 110 -3.96 -0.15 28.82
CA HIS A 110 -4.09 -0.19 27.36
C HIS A 110 -3.76 1.19 26.80
N PHE A 111 -2.66 1.28 26.06
CA PHE A 111 -2.20 2.53 25.47
C PHE A 111 -1.41 2.26 24.20
N VAL A 112 -1.20 3.29 23.40
CA VAL A 112 -0.34 3.28 22.22
C VAL A 112 0.70 4.37 22.35
N THR A 113 1.87 4.14 21.74
CA THR A 113 2.91 5.14 21.63
C THR A 113 2.89 5.77 20.25
N PRO A 114 3.15 7.06 20.09
CA PRO A 114 3.33 7.68 18.79
C PRO A 114 4.45 6.99 17.99
N SER A 115 4.36 7.03 16.68
CA SER A 115 5.47 6.58 15.81
C SER A 115 6.66 7.52 15.93
N TYR A 116 7.85 7.01 15.63
CA TYR A 116 9.13 7.75 15.69
C TYR A 116 9.52 8.28 17.07
N THR A 117 8.94 7.71 18.15
CA THR A 117 9.39 7.98 19.52
C THR A 117 10.42 6.95 19.93
N SER A 118 11.43 7.38 20.66
CA SER A 118 12.42 6.46 21.25
C SER A 118 11.79 5.60 22.33
N GLY A 119 12.26 4.38 22.46
CA GLY A 119 11.92 3.50 23.58
C GLY A 119 12.53 3.97 24.90
N THR A 120 12.03 3.43 26.02
CA THR A 120 12.62 3.63 27.33
C THR A 120 13.90 2.81 27.48
N LYS A 121 14.86 3.31 28.28
CA LYS A 121 16.03 2.53 28.70
C LYS A 121 15.62 1.60 29.84
N GLY A 122 15.09 0.41 29.49
CA GLY A 122 14.59 -0.56 30.44
C GLY A 122 13.27 -0.16 31.08
N LEU A 123 12.88 -0.87 32.15
CA LEU A 123 11.66 -0.63 32.90
C LEU A 123 11.72 0.70 33.66
N GLN A 124 10.77 1.58 33.37
CA GLN A 124 10.61 2.85 34.11
C GLN A 124 9.50 2.68 35.17
N ARG A 125 9.73 3.28 36.34
CA ARG A 125 8.74 3.35 37.42
C ARG A 125 8.60 4.79 37.87
N GLY A 126 7.38 5.20 38.19
CA GLY A 126 7.08 6.56 38.65
C GLY A 126 5.73 6.63 39.33
N HIS A 127 5.46 7.74 40.00
CA HIS A 127 4.17 8.03 40.58
C HIS A 127 3.23 8.58 39.52
N VAL A 128 1.95 8.18 39.58
CA VAL A 128 0.89 8.79 38.78
C VAL A 128 0.39 10.02 39.58
N LEU A 129 0.42 11.17 38.92
CA LEU A 129 -0.23 12.39 39.41
C LEU A 129 -1.59 12.49 38.73
N ILE A 130 -2.63 12.63 39.53
CA ILE A 130 -4.03 12.76 39.08
C ILE A 130 -4.44 14.22 39.30
#